data_c2788c8da6aab0f9644473f0a3da6ce2
#
_entry.id   c2788c8da6aab0f9644473f0a3da6ce2
#
_cell.length_a   1.000
_cell.length_b   1.000
_cell.length_c   1.000
_cell.angle_alpha   90.00
_cell.angle_beta   90.00
_cell.angle_gamma   90.00
#
_symmetry.space_group_name_H-M   'P 1'
#
loop_
_entity.id
_entity.type
_entity.pdbx_description
1 polymer ?
#
loop_
_entity_poly.entity_id
_entity_poly.type
_entity_poly.pdbx_seq_one_letter_code
_entity_poly.pdbx_strand_id
1 'polypeptide(L)'
;MLKAQLATTIAFVMCCSSVQAETTAKATCEPTAEGSRNLVVSFYTQALIDKQVRAAFDTYVSPDFVEHKPDVPNGSRSAVVDFLEGLVTELPGARWEILRTVAEKDLVFLHARFSPAPGAPPYAIADVFRVDNCAIVEHWDVVGPPRDGMPNKNSRF
;
A
#
# COMPACT_ATOMS: atom_id res chain seq x y z
N MET A 1 69.17 -35.11 20.74
CA MET A 1 68.47 -34.44 19.63
C MET A 1 66.97 -34.46 19.90
N LEU A 2 66.43 -33.38 20.43
CA LEU A 2 65.04 -33.30 20.86
C LEU A 2 64.24 -32.47 19.79
N LYS A 3 63.30 -33.11 19.11
CA LYS A 3 62.44 -32.42 18.14
C LYS A 3 61.22 -31.86 18.87
N ALA A 4 61.11 -30.54 18.89
CA ALA A 4 59.92 -29.86 19.38
C ALA A 4 58.87 -29.85 18.26
N GLN A 5 57.69 -30.40 18.54
CA GLN A 5 56.49 -30.26 17.68
C GLN A 5 55.69 -29.01 18.10
N LEU A 6 55.53 -28.10 17.18
CA LEU A 6 54.71 -26.89 17.32
C LEU A 6 53.29 -27.23 16.96
N ALA A 7 52.36 -27.23 17.93
CA ALA A 7 50.93 -27.42 17.68
C ALA A 7 50.30 -26.05 17.39
N THR A 8 49.85 -25.84 16.13
CA THR A 8 49.13 -24.65 15.68
C THR A 8 47.63 -24.84 15.98
N THR A 9 47.14 -24.11 16.97
CA THR A 9 45.70 -24.10 17.30
C THR A 9 45.00 -23.06 16.40
N ILE A 10 44.18 -23.51 15.45
CA ILE A 10 43.33 -22.66 14.65
C ILE A 10 42.04 -22.37 15.41
N ALA A 11 41.91 -21.12 15.86
CA ALA A 11 40.65 -20.64 16.45
C ALA A 11 39.62 -20.33 15.33
N PHE A 12 38.55 -21.10 15.28
CA PHE A 12 37.42 -20.86 14.38
C PHE A 12 36.51 -19.80 15.00
N VAL A 13 36.59 -18.56 14.53
CA VAL A 13 35.68 -17.48 14.92
C VAL A 13 34.36 -17.70 14.20
N MET A 14 33.36 -18.19 14.94
CA MET A 14 31.99 -18.35 14.47
C MET A 14 31.30 -16.97 14.48
N CYS A 15 31.23 -16.32 13.30
CA CYS A 15 30.54 -15.05 13.11
C CYS A 15 29.02 -15.33 13.17
N CYS A 16 28.39 -15.13 14.33
CA CYS A 16 26.94 -15.17 14.46
C CYS A 16 26.36 -13.89 13.86
N SER A 17 25.93 -13.94 12.60
CA SER A 17 25.15 -12.87 11.98
C SER A 17 23.75 -12.88 12.61
N SER A 18 23.49 -11.97 13.54
CA SER A 18 22.15 -11.71 14.04
C SER A 18 21.33 -11.05 12.93
N VAL A 19 20.39 -11.80 12.37
CA VAL A 19 19.32 -11.22 11.52
C VAL A 19 18.44 -10.41 12.45
N GLN A 20 18.61 -9.10 12.44
CA GLN A 20 17.68 -8.18 13.07
C GLN A 20 16.42 -8.16 12.20
N ALA A 21 15.29 -8.61 12.76
CA ALA A 21 14.00 -8.38 12.19
C ALA A 21 13.75 -6.87 12.18
N GLU A 22 13.69 -6.26 11.00
CA GLU A 22 13.25 -4.87 10.85
C GLU A 22 11.80 -4.80 11.29
N THR A 23 11.56 -4.25 12.47
CA THR A 23 10.22 -3.93 12.95
C THR A 23 9.75 -2.71 12.14
N THR A 24 8.86 -2.90 11.18
CA THR A 24 8.25 -1.81 10.43
C THR A 24 7.54 -0.90 11.43
N ALA A 25 7.99 0.35 11.54
CA ALA A 25 7.37 1.32 12.43
C ALA A 25 5.95 1.63 11.92
N LYS A 26 4.95 1.55 12.82
CA LYS A 26 3.58 1.95 12.51
C LYS A 26 3.50 3.47 12.28
N ALA A 27 2.62 3.88 11.37
CA ALA A 27 2.33 5.29 11.13
C ALA A 27 1.80 5.97 12.40
N THR A 28 2.15 7.23 12.54
CA THR A 28 1.57 8.14 13.53
C THR A 28 0.76 9.22 12.80
N CYS A 29 -0.31 9.69 13.39
CA CYS A 29 -1.13 10.77 12.83
C CYS A 29 -1.68 11.66 13.96
N GLU A 30 -2.08 12.87 13.61
CA GLU A 30 -2.92 13.69 14.49
C GLU A 30 -4.34 13.11 14.48
N PRO A 31 -5.05 13.06 15.63
CA PRO A 31 -6.42 12.55 15.74
C PRO A 31 -7.44 13.58 15.20
N THR A 32 -7.26 14.00 13.96
CA THR A 32 -8.06 15.00 13.25
C THR A 32 -8.41 14.49 11.86
N ALA A 33 -9.44 15.04 11.22
CA ALA A 33 -9.78 14.70 9.84
C ALA A 33 -8.61 14.98 8.88
N GLU A 34 -7.81 16.00 9.13
CA GLU A 34 -6.61 16.29 8.35
C GLU A 34 -5.51 15.24 8.59
N GLY A 35 -5.29 14.80 9.83
CA GLY A 35 -4.36 13.73 10.14
C GLY A 35 -4.75 12.41 9.47
N SER A 36 -6.05 12.07 9.50
CA SER A 36 -6.60 10.92 8.76
C SER A 36 -6.38 11.04 7.25
N ARG A 37 -6.64 12.22 6.68
CA ARG A 37 -6.39 12.50 5.25
C ARG A 37 -4.91 12.29 4.89
N ASN A 38 -4.00 12.85 5.67
CA ASN A 38 -2.57 12.76 5.41
C ASN A 38 -2.07 11.31 5.50
N LEU A 39 -2.58 10.53 6.46
CA LEU A 39 -2.29 9.12 6.60
C LEU A 39 -2.74 8.32 5.37
N VAL A 40 -3.99 8.53 4.90
CA VAL A 40 -4.53 7.83 3.73
C VAL A 40 -3.81 8.23 2.45
N VAL A 41 -3.47 9.51 2.26
CA VAL A 41 -2.67 9.96 1.11
C VAL A 41 -1.29 9.33 1.11
N SER A 42 -0.64 9.22 2.27
CA SER A 42 0.67 8.55 2.40
C SER A 42 0.57 7.06 2.08
N PHE A 43 -0.44 6.37 2.62
CA PHE A 43 -0.74 4.98 2.27
C PHE A 43 -0.92 4.79 0.76
N TYR A 44 -1.82 5.58 0.15
CA TYR A 44 -2.14 5.47 -1.28
C TYR A 44 -0.92 5.73 -2.16
N THR A 45 -0.11 6.73 -1.78
CA THR A 45 1.14 7.04 -2.48
C THR A 45 2.10 5.87 -2.41
N GLN A 46 2.40 5.37 -1.21
CA GLN A 46 3.35 4.27 -1.06
C GLN A 46 2.83 2.97 -1.69
N ALA A 47 1.55 2.63 -1.50
CA ALA A 47 0.99 1.38 -2.00
C ALA A 47 0.91 1.33 -3.53
N LEU A 48 0.34 2.38 -4.14
CA LEU A 48 -0.08 2.35 -5.55
C LEU A 48 0.80 3.21 -6.47
N ILE A 49 1.24 4.39 -6.03
CA ILE A 49 2.08 5.27 -6.85
C ILE A 49 3.52 4.74 -6.84
N ASP A 50 4.05 4.42 -5.65
CA ASP A 50 5.38 3.86 -5.47
C ASP A 50 5.42 2.32 -5.61
N LYS A 51 4.23 1.68 -5.71
CA LYS A 51 4.05 0.23 -5.90
C LYS A 51 4.67 -0.62 -4.77
N GLN A 52 4.69 -0.10 -3.55
CA GLN A 52 5.21 -0.78 -2.36
C GLN A 52 4.05 -1.31 -1.49
N VAL A 53 3.18 -2.13 -2.08
CA VAL A 53 1.89 -2.54 -1.50
C VAL A 53 2.06 -3.10 -0.09
N ARG A 54 2.84 -4.17 0.08
CA ARG A 54 3.00 -4.85 1.37
C ARG A 54 3.55 -3.92 2.46
N ALA A 55 4.59 -3.15 2.14
CA ALA A 55 5.19 -2.20 3.08
C ALA A 55 4.20 -1.11 3.51
N ALA A 56 3.37 -0.61 2.58
CA ALA A 56 2.34 0.35 2.89
C ALA A 56 1.27 -0.23 3.82
N PHE A 57 0.81 -1.46 3.55
CA PHE A 57 -0.15 -2.15 4.43
C PHE A 57 0.44 -2.37 5.82
N ASP A 58 1.68 -2.79 5.93
CA ASP A 58 2.34 -3.03 7.23
C ASP A 58 2.50 -1.75 8.05
N THR A 59 2.66 -0.60 7.36
CA THR A 59 2.82 0.71 8.01
C THR A 59 1.49 1.34 8.42
N TYR A 60 0.47 1.30 7.54
CA TYR A 60 -0.72 2.16 7.66
C TYR A 60 -2.02 1.41 7.94
N VAL A 61 -2.08 0.09 7.71
CA VAL A 61 -3.35 -0.66 7.73
C VAL A 61 -3.42 -1.58 8.94
N SER A 62 -4.59 -1.57 9.60
CA SER A 62 -4.87 -2.43 10.75
C SER A 62 -4.77 -3.92 10.39
N PRO A 63 -4.32 -4.78 11.32
CA PRO A 63 -4.44 -6.24 11.15
C PRO A 63 -5.89 -6.71 10.93
N ASP A 64 -6.87 -6.03 11.55
CA ASP A 64 -8.30 -6.35 11.51
C ASP A 64 -9.04 -5.57 10.41
N PHE A 65 -8.31 -5.11 9.40
CA PHE A 65 -8.86 -4.35 8.27
C PHE A 65 -9.93 -5.13 7.50
N VAL A 66 -10.99 -4.42 7.10
CA VAL A 66 -12.11 -4.95 6.29
C VAL A 66 -12.16 -4.28 4.94
N GLU A 67 -12.14 -5.09 3.87
CA GLU A 67 -12.27 -4.65 2.49
C GLU A 67 -13.69 -4.93 1.97
N HIS A 68 -14.31 -3.94 1.33
CA HIS A 68 -15.64 -4.07 0.74
C HIS A 68 -15.62 -4.16 -0.80
N LYS A 69 -14.44 -4.14 -1.43
CA LYS A 69 -14.32 -4.33 -2.87
C LYS A 69 -14.77 -5.74 -3.27
N PRO A 70 -15.80 -5.89 -4.15
CA PRO A 70 -16.35 -7.20 -4.50
C PRO A 70 -15.36 -8.15 -5.17
N ASP A 71 -14.33 -7.61 -5.82
CA ASP A 71 -13.30 -8.39 -6.54
C ASP A 71 -12.26 -9.02 -5.60
N VAL A 72 -12.24 -8.62 -4.31
CA VAL A 72 -11.28 -9.15 -3.33
C VAL A 72 -11.90 -10.32 -2.55
N PRO A 73 -11.35 -11.53 -2.67
CA PRO A 73 -11.89 -12.69 -1.97
C PRO A 73 -11.97 -12.47 -0.45
N ASN A 74 -13.10 -12.81 0.15
CA ASN A 74 -13.42 -12.74 1.60
C ASN A 74 -13.15 -11.38 2.29
N GLY A 75 -12.77 -10.34 1.57
CA GLY A 75 -12.58 -8.98 2.10
C GLY A 75 -11.48 -8.85 3.18
N SER A 76 -10.55 -9.78 3.26
CA SER A 76 -9.49 -9.74 4.27
C SER A 76 -8.30 -8.88 3.85
N ARG A 77 -7.56 -8.35 4.85
CA ARG A 77 -6.31 -7.60 4.62
C ARG A 77 -5.31 -8.36 3.74
N SER A 78 -5.11 -9.66 3.99
CA SER A 78 -4.18 -10.47 3.20
C SER A 78 -4.63 -10.61 1.74
N ALA A 79 -5.93 -10.83 1.51
CA ALA A 79 -6.45 -10.98 0.16
C ALA A 79 -6.33 -9.69 -0.66
N VAL A 80 -6.53 -8.50 -0.06
CA VAL A 80 -6.34 -7.25 -0.77
C VAL A 80 -4.86 -6.96 -1.05
N VAL A 81 -3.95 -7.33 -0.14
CA VAL A 81 -2.50 -7.22 -0.40
C VAL A 81 -2.12 -8.07 -1.61
N ASP A 82 -2.52 -9.35 -1.64
CA ASP A 82 -2.22 -10.26 -2.75
C ASP A 82 -2.85 -9.77 -4.07
N PHE A 83 -4.10 -9.25 -4.02
CA PHE A 83 -4.78 -8.64 -5.17
C PHE A 83 -4.01 -7.44 -5.73
N LEU A 84 -3.59 -6.50 -4.88
CA LEU A 84 -2.89 -5.30 -5.32
C LEU A 84 -1.44 -5.59 -5.75
N GLU A 85 -0.73 -6.52 -5.10
CA GLU A 85 0.59 -6.97 -5.54
C GLU A 85 0.53 -7.63 -6.92
N GLY A 86 -0.51 -8.44 -7.17
CA GLY A 86 -0.80 -8.99 -8.50
C GLY A 86 -1.01 -7.88 -9.52
N LEU A 87 -1.87 -6.91 -9.21
CA LEU A 87 -2.21 -5.80 -10.09
C LEU A 87 -0.98 -4.96 -10.49
N VAL A 88 -0.13 -4.57 -9.52
CA VAL A 88 1.07 -3.77 -9.83
C VAL A 88 2.14 -4.56 -10.57
N THR A 89 2.17 -5.88 -10.40
CA THR A 89 3.08 -6.81 -11.09
C THR A 89 2.65 -7.04 -12.54
N GLU A 90 1.37 -7.30 -12.76
CA GLU A 90 0.79 -7.56 -14.09
C GLU A 90 0.75 -6.29 -14.95
N LEU A 91 0.61 -5.12 -14.32
CA LEU A 91 0.52 -3.83 -14.98
C LEU A 91 1.70 -2.90 -14.62
N PRO A 92 2.94 -3.22 -15.02
CA PRO A 92 4.12 -2.44 -14.63
C PRO A 92 4.08 -1.00 -15.15
N GLY A 93 3.37 -0.75 -16.25
CA GLY A 93 3.14 0.59 -16.84
C GLY A 93 1.96 1.35 -16.23
N ALA A 94 1.23 0.75 -15.31
CA ALA A 94 0.09 1.39 -14.66
C ALA A 94 0.48 2.60 -13.82
N ARG A 95 -0.43 3.59 -13.79
CA ARG A 95 -0.26 4.84 -13.02
C ARG A 95 -1.52 5.17 -12.25
N TRP A 96 -1.34 5.59 -11.02
CA TRP A 96 -2.38 6.17 -10.16
C TRP A 96 -2.06 7.63 -9.89
N GLU A 97 -3.09 8.46 -9.86
CA GLU A 97 -2.99 9.89 -9.58
C GLU A 97 -4.13 10.30 -8.66
N ILE A 98 -3.80 10.85 -7.51
CA ILE A 98 -4.78 11.44 -6.59
C ILE A 98 -5.17 12.82 -7.14
N LEU A 99 -6.45 13.03 -7.40
CA LEU A 99 -6.97 14.28 -7.96
C LEU A 99 -7.58 15.17 -6.89
N ARG A 100 -8.34 14.58 -5.96
CA ARG A 100 -9.05 15.29 -4.89
C ARG A 100 -9.13 14.43 -3.66
N THR A 101 -9.09 15.07 -2.50
CA THR A 101 -9.30 14.41 -1.20
C THR A 101 -10.23 15.25 -0.36
N VAL A 102 -11.14 14.61 0.35
CA VAL A 102 -12.00 15.22 1.37
C VAL A 102 -11.95 14.33 2.61
N ALA A 103 -11.90 14.92 3.78
CA ALA A 103 -11.95 14.17 5.03
C ALA A 103 -12.99 14.79 5.97
N GLU A 104 -13.76 13.94 6.62
CA GLU A 104 -14.71 14.32 7.67
C GLU A 104 -14.66 13.28 8.78
N LYS A 105 -14.35 13.71 10.00
CA LYS A 105 -14.18 12.81 11.16
C LYS A 105 -13.13 11.70 10.86
N ASP A 106 -13.57 10.46 10.87
CA ASP A 106 -12.80 9.25 10.64
C ASP A 106 -12.80 8.77 9.18
N LEU A 107 -13.56 9.45 8.29
CA LEU A 107 -13.69 9.08 6.88
C LEU A 107 -12.83 9.96 5.98
N VAL A 108 -12.17 9.34 5.02
CA VAL A 108 -11.39 10.00 3.97
C VAL A 108 -11.87 9.52 2.62
N PHE A 109 -12.27 10.46 1.78
CA PHE A 109 -12.62 10.23 0.37
C PHE A 109 -11.45 10.62 -0.53
N LEU A 110 -11.13 9.76 -1.48
CA LEU A 110 -10.19 10.01 -2.57
C LEU A 110 -10.91 9.92 -3.92
N HIS A 111 -10.70 10.93 -4.78
CA HIS A 111 -10.98 10.79 -6.20
C HIS A 111 -9.66 10.62 -6.94
N ALA A 112 -9.48 9.48 -7.58
CA ALA A 112 -8.25 9.13 -8.25
C ALA A 112 -8.45 8.78 -9.72
N ARG A 113 -7.39 8.90 -10.50
CA ARG A 113 -7.27 8.39 -11.87
C ARG A 113 -6.39 7.16 -11.87
N PHE A 114 -6.87 6.09 -12.47
CA PHE A 114 -6.09 4.88 -12.74
C PHE A 114 -5.91 4.70 -14.24
N SER A 115 -4.67 4.68 -14.71
CA SER A 115 -4.31 4.39 -16.10
C SER A 115 -3.58 3.06 -16.15
N PRO A 116 -4.14 1.99 -16.75
CA PRO A 116 -3.55 0.65 -16.71
C PRO A 116 -2.27 0.52 -17.54
N ALA A 117 -2.10 1.38 -18.54
CA ALA A 117 -0.89 1.46 -19.37
C ALA A 117 -0.74 2.88 -19.97
N PRO A 118 0.46 3.26 -20.44
CA PRO A 118 0.65 4.50 -21.18
C PRO A 118 -0.31 4.60 -22.39
N GLY A 119 -1.08 5.69 -22.46
CA GLY A 119 -2.05 5.93 -23.53
C GLY A 119 -3.37 5.15 -23.44
N ALA A 120 -3.52 4.25 -22.49
CA ALA A 120 -4.79 3.56 -22.27
C ALA A 120 -5.83 4.51 -21.66
N PRO A 121 -7.12 4.36 -22.03
CA PRO A 121 -8.20 5.14 -21.44
C PRO A 121 -8.28 4.92 -19.92
N PRO A 122 -8.30 5.99 -19.11
CA PRO A 122 -8.24 5.88 -17.67
C PRO A 122 -9.58 5.54 -17.02
N TYR A 123 -9.51 4.91 -15.87
CA TYR A 123 -10.61 4.66 -14.94
C TYR A 123 -10.71 5.80 -13.94
N ALA A 124 -11.93 6.20 -13.58
CA ALA A 124 -12.16 7.07 -12.44
C ALA A 124 -12.44 6.20 -11.21
N ILE A 125 -11.71 6.45 -10.13
CA ILE A 125 -11.84 5.72 -8.88
C ILE A 125 -12.35 6.67 -7.80
N ALA A 126 -13.30 6.21 -7.03
CA ALA A 126 -13.76 6.86 -5.82
C ALA A 126 -13.56 5.88 -4.66
N ASP A 127 -12.55 6.17 -3.85
CA ASP A 127 -12.21 5.37 -2.67
C ASP A 127 -12.71 6.07 -1.41
N VAL A 128 -13.19 5.30 -0.46
CA VAL A 128 -13.53 5.74 0.90
C VAL A 128 -12.77 4.88 1.89
N PHE A 129 -12.05 5.53 2.79
CA PHE A 129 -11.29 4.88 3.85
C PHE A 129 -11.83 5.31 5.21
N ARG A 130 -11.89 4.39 6.16
CA ARG A 130 -12.06 4.72 7.58
C ARG A 130 -10.73 4.58 8.29
N VAL A 131 -10.42 5.57 9.13
CA VAL A 131 -9.21 5.62 9.94
C VAL A 131 -9.60 5.58 11.41
N ASP A 132 -9.00 4.68 12.17
CA ASP A 132 -9.13 4.61 13.61
C ASP A 132 -7.74 4.39 14.24
N ASN A 133 -7.45 5.12 15.33
CA ASN A 133 -6.16 5.01 16.04
C ASN A 133 -4.93 5.06 15.12
N CYS A 134 -4.93 5.98 14.14
CA CYS A 134 -3.86 6.14 13.15
C CYS A 134 -3.60 4.88 12.31
N ALA A 135 -4.63 4.08 12.06
CA ALA A 135 -4.60 2.97 11.12
C ALA A 135 -5.84 2.99 10.23
N ILE A 136 -5.68 2.60 8.97
CA ILE A 136 -6.81 2.34 8.07
C ILE A 136 -7.46 1.03 8.51
N VAL A 137 -8.75 1.08 8.84
CA VAL A 137 -9.49 -0.06 9.36
C VAL A 137 -10.52 -0.61 8.37
N GLU A 138 -10.90 0.19 7.36
CA GLU A 138 -11.96 -0.21 6.43
C GLU A 138 -11.84 0.57 5.10
N HIS A 139 -12.24 -0.08 3.99
CA HIS A 139 -12.19 0.51 2.66
C HIS A 139 -13.37 0.09 1.79
N TRP A 140 -13.89 1.04 1.02
CA TRP A 140 -14.86 0.87 -0.06
C TRP A 140 -14.37 1.56 -1.32
N ASP A 141 -14.70 1.04 -2.50
CA ASP A 141 -14.44 1.71 -3.75
C ASP A 141 -15.63 1.71 -4.72
N VAL A 142 -15.60 2.68 -5.62
CA VAL A 142 -16.42 2.68 -6.84
C VAL A 142 -15.50 2.90 -8.03
N VAL A 143 -15.44 1.90 -8.90
CA VAL A 143 -14.61 1.95 -10.11
C VAL A 143 -15.47 2.31 -11.31
N GLY A 144 -15.18 3.47 -11.91
CA GLY A 144 -15.83 3.94 -13.12
C GLY A 144 -14.97 3.63 -14.37
N PRO A 145 -15.30 2.58 -15.16
CA PRO A 145 -14.51 2.23 -16.35
C PRO A 145 -14.56 3.33 -17.41
N PRO A 146 -13.59 3.35 -18.34
CA PRO A 146 -13.63 4.24 -19.49
C PRO A 146 -14.88 3.96 -20.32
N ARG A 147 -15.44 5.04 -20.92
CA ARG A 147 -16.63 4.95 -21.77
C ARG A 147 -16.45 5.81 -23.02
N ASP A 148 -16.67 5.22 -24.18
CA ASP A 148 -16.68 5.93 -25.45
C ASP A 148 -18.09 6.41 -25.83
N GLY A 149 -18.15 7.40 -26.71
CA GLY A 149 -19.41 7.85 -27.31
C GLY A 149 -20.35 8.62 -26.39
N MET A 150 -19.90 9.01 -25.18
CA MET A 150 -20.75 9.75 -24.23
C MET A 150 -21.13 11.14 -24.78
N PRO A 151 -22.39 11.59 -24.59
CA PRO A 151 -22.85 12.91 -25.07
C PRO A 151 -22.14 14.05 -24.32
N ASN A 152 -21.90 13.89 -23.03
CA ASN A 152 -21.15 14.87 -22.24
C ASN A 152 -19.65 14.72 -22.49
N LYS A 153 -18.99 15.81 -22.88
CA LYS A 153 -17.55 15.87 -23.19
C LYS A 153 -16.70 16.44 -22.05
N ASN A 154 -17.30 16.80 -20.91
CA ASN A 154 -16.55 17.26 -19.76
C ASN A 154 -15.66 16.13 -19.21
N SER A 155 -14.46 16.52 -18.72
CA SER A 155 -13.56 15.57 -18.07
C SER A 155 -14.22 14.95 -16.83
N ARG A 156 -13.93 13.66 -16.58
CA ARG A 156 -14.27 12.96 -15.34
C ARG A 156 -13.22 13.20 -14.22
N PHE A 157 -12.16 13.94 -14.55
CA PHE A 157 -10.97 14.12 -13.73
C PHE A 157 -10.70 15.58 -13.42
#